data_9f92da52baa16cea696c55d6a2337d55
#
_entry.id   9f92da52baa16cea696c55d6a2337d55
#
_cell.length_a   1.000
_cell.length_b   1.000
_cell.length_c   1.000
_cell.angle_alpha   90.00
_cell.angle_beta   90.00
_cell.angle_gamma   90.00
#
_symmetry.space_group_name_H-M   'P 1'
#
loop_
_entity.id
_entity.type
_entity.pdbx_description
1 polymer ?
#
loop_
_entity_poly.entity_id
_entity_poly.type
_entity_poly.pdbx_seq_one_letter_code
_entity_poly.pdbx_strand_id
1 'polypeptide(L)'
;MAGLQSVIPNLLAMESEIYEWLELKRSQVPMPFYGSFDIRDAGWKAVVVDSNAFPAGFNNIDEDDYEILSLGIKDWFGKLEQQPNRLLIWPESHTRNPNYMANISVINSLLKDIGIEVLIGNDVLKNETIQTSKGDIDLSLVEVENQYVTADGKSVDMILLNSDLSEGPLEISDVTITPPNYMGWHTRSKCQHFEHVSDLVHELADLVGIDPWLIGPWGFVSRGRCLEDIQCRERLAGEIQEGLDFIRSKYEEHGIDSKPSLFVKNDRGTYGLGILRIESPDEILNLSNRKMNRLAYAKGGVSAEDFLLQEAVPTFLKSFDSVLEPVGYGVNGRVSSWFHRSNQKYGVMDNLNTPSTRFILDSDLPAEAESIMISRRWLHTLVAEISMIAMGREMLYHQSSDSAL
;
A
#
# COMPACT_ATOMS: atom_id res chain seq x y z
N MET A 1 -10.85 16.47 24.61
CA MET A 1 -10.51 15.45 23.62
C MET A 1 -10.63 16.12 22.26
N ALA A 2 -9.51 16.46 21.73
CA ALA A 2 -9.39 17.18 20.47
C ALA A 2 -9.08 16.20 19.33
N GLY A 3 -9.11 16.68 18.11
CA GLY A 3 -8.79 15.87 16.94
C GLY A 3 -9.93 14.96 16.48
N LEU A 4 -9.58 13.79 15.96
CA LEU A 4 -10.49 12.87 15.29
C LEU A 4 -11.76 12.52 16.08
N GLN A 5 -11.66 12.35 17.42
CA GLN A 5 -12.82 12.01 18.25
C GLN A 5 -13.91 13.09 18.23
N SER A 6 -13.58 14.34 17.97
CA SER A 6 -14.54 15.43 17.87
C SER A 6 -15.28 15.45 16.54
N VAL A 7 -14.74 14.86 15.49
CA VAL A 7 -15.30 14.88 14.12
C VAL A 7 -15.94 13.56 13.70
N ILE A 8 -15.65 12.44 14.37
CA ILE A 8 -16.29 11.15 14.08
C ILE A 8 -17.82 11.22 14.03
N PRO A 9 -18.52 11.89 14.98
CA PRO A 9 -19.98 12.01 14.89
C PRO A 9 -20.46 12.70 13.62
N ASN A 10 -19.75 13.73 13.14
CA ASN A 10 -20.08 14.44 11.90
C ASN A 10 -19.84 13.55 10.69
N LEU A 11 -18.71 12.84 10.67
CA LEU A 11 -18.39 11.88 9.61
C LEU A 11 -19.45 10.79 9.51
N LEU A 12 -19.87 10.21 10.62
CA LEU A 12 -20.93 9.19 10.66
C LEU A 12 -22.29 9.74 10.26
N ALA A 13 -22.59 11.00 10.62
CA ALA A 13 -23.83 11.66 10.21
C ALA A 13 -23.92 11.91 8.69
N MET A 14 -22.79 11.94 8.01
CA MET A 14 -22.65 12.13 6.54
C MET A 14 -22.23 10.83 5.83
N GLU A 15 -22.46 9.69 6.42
CA GLU A 15 -22.03 8.40 5.87
C GLU A 15 -22.58 8.16 4.45
N SER A 16 -23.83 8.51 4.18
CA SER A 16 -24.44 8.36 2.86
C SER A 16 -23.77 9.24 1.80
N GLU A 17 -23.53 10.51 2.12
CA GLU A 17 -22.85 11.45 1.23
C GLU A 17 -21.41 11.05 0.97
N ILE A 18 -20.71 10.57 1.99
CA ILE A 18 -19.35 10.02 1.86
C ILE A 18 -19.35 8.79 0.95
N TYR A 19 -20.32 7.89 1.13
CA TYR A 19 -20.47 6.72 0.27
C TYR A 19 -20.72 7.10 -1.20
N GLU A 20 -21.64 8.02 -1.45
CA GLU A 20 -21.91 8.51 -2.82
C GLU A 20 -20.68 9.19 -3.43
N TRP A 21 -19.94 9.96 -2.66
CA TRP A 21 -18.70 10.58 -3.09
C TRP A 21 -17.64 9.51 -3.44
N LEU A 22 -17.46 8.48 -2.61
CA LEU A 22 -16.55 7.38 -2.91
C LEU A 22 -16.93 6.66 -4.21
N GLU A 23 -18.22 6.36 -4.44
CA GLU A 23 -18.70 5.73 -5.67
C GLU A 23 -18.42 6.59 -6.89
N LEU A 24 -18.69 7.90 -6.76
CA LEU A 24 -18.39 8.86 -7.83
C LEU A 24 -16.88 8.85 -8.16
N LYS A 25 -16.02 8.89 -7.15
CA LYS A 25 -14.55 8.89 -7.38
C LYS A 25 -14.07 7.58 -7.99
N ARG A 26 -14.60 6.42 -7.55
CA ARG A 26 -14.31 5.11 -8.15
C ARG A 26 -14.71 5.05 -9.63
N SER A 27 -15.85 5.64 -9.99
CA SER A 27 -16.32 5.64 -11.38
C SER A 27 -15.47 6.49 -12.34
N GLN A 28 -14.64 7.38 -11.81
CA GLN A 28 -13.82 8.31 -12.58
C GLN A 28 -12.43 7.77 -12.93
N VAL A 29 -12.04 6.63 -12.39
CA VAL A 29 -10.68 6.07 -12.56
C VAL A 29 -10.72 4.56 -12.78
N PRO A 30 -9.74 3.96 -13.47
CA PRO A 30 -9.60 2.51 -13.49
C PRO A 30 -9.28 2.02 -12.08
N MET A 31 -10.08 1.05 -11.57
CA MET A 31 -9.81 0.48 -10.25
C MET A 31 -8.74 -0.61 -10.34
N PRO A 32 -7.71 -0.57 -9.47
CA PRO A 32 -6.74 -1.65 -9.37
C PRO A 32 -7.44 -2.95 -8.99
N PHE A 33 -6.94 -4.07 -9.51
CA PHE A 33 -7.47 -5.40 -9.18
C PHE A 33 -7.49 -5.61 -7.66
N TYR A 34 -6.36 -5.32 -7.01
CA TYR A 34 -6.21 -5.40 -5.55
C TYR A 34 -5.26 -4.31 -5.02
N GLY A 35 -5.16 -4.23 -3.70
CA GLY A 35 -4.20 -3.38 -3.00
C GLY A 35 -4.14 -3.67 -1.52
N SER A 36 -3.05 -3.27 -0.86
CA SER A 36 -2.97 -3.27 0.60
C SER A 36 -2.52 -1.91 1.13
N PHE A 37 -2.99 -1.59 2.35
CA PHE A 37 -2.90 -0.25 2.94
C PHE A 37 -2.47 -0.36 4.40
N ASP A 38 -1.33 0.24 4.72
CA ASP A 38 -0.81 0.30 6.08
C ASP A 38 -1.42 1.50 6.80
N ILE A 39 -2.16 1.26 7.89
CA ILE A 39 -2.88 2.29 8.63
C ILE A 39 -2.11 2.66 9.90
N ARG A 40 -1.97 3.96 10.14
CA ARG A 40 -1.57 4.51 11.43
C ARG A 40 -2.74 5.27 12.05
N ASP A 41 -3.12 4.83 13.24
CA ASP A 41 -4.15 5.48 14.05
C ASP A 41 -3.53 5.92 15.37
N ALA A 42 -3.43 7.23 15.55
CA ALA A 42 -2.89 7.87 16.74
C ALA A 42 -3.97 8.15 17.82
N GLY A 43 -5.23 7.76 17.53
CA GLY A 43 -6.38 8.12 18.34
C GLY A 43 -6.96 9.50 17.99
N TRP A 44 -6.11 10.49 17.75
CA TRP A 44 -6.51 11.83 17.29
C TRP A 44 -6.47 12.00 15.77
N LYS A 45 -5.85 11.07 15.04
CA LYS A 45 -5.65 11.08 13.59
C LYS A 45 -5.54 9.65 13.09
N ALA A 46 -6.15 9.32 11.96
CA ALA A 46 -6.01 8.01 11.31
C ALA A 46 -5.71 8.20 9.82
N VAL A 47 -4.66 7.58 9.31
CA VAL A 47 -4.15 7.79 7.96
C VAL A 47 -3.56 6.53 7.35
N VAL A 48 -3.54 6.44 6.03
CA VAL A 48 -2.68 5.50 5.29
C VAL A 48 -1.27 6.07 5.23
N VAL A 49 -0.27 5.26 5.56
CA VAL A 49 1.15 5.65 5.51
C VAL A 49 1.96 4.94 4.45
N ASP A 50 1.44 3.83 3.93
CA ASP A 50 1.99 3.12 2.75
C ASP A 50 0.87 2.36 2.03
N SER A 51 1.01 2.19 0.72
CA SER A 51 0.08 1.43 -0.13
C SER A 51 0.85 0.58 -1.13
N ASN A 52 0.42 -0.66 -1.29
CA ASN A 52 1.07 -1.62 -2.16
C ASN A 52 0.11 -2.11 -3.26
N ALA A 53 0.55 -2.00 -4.53
CA ALA A 53 -0.18 -2.48 -5.69
C ALA A 53 -0.03 -4.00 -5.92
N PHE A 54 0.94 -4.65 -5.29
CA PHE A 54 1.21 -6.09 -5.39
C PHE A 54 1.24 -6.70 -3.99
N PRO A 55 0.07 -6.78 -3.32
CA PRO A 55 0.01 -7.24 -1.93
C PRO A 55 0.41 -8.71 -1.80
N ALA A 56 1.19 -9.03 -0.77
CA ALA A 56 1.78 -10.34 -0.55
C ALA A 56 1.41 -10.94 0.84
N GLY A 57 0.23 -10.67 1.33
CA GLY A 57 -0.21 -11.08 2.66
C GLY A 57 -1.64 -11.61 2.73
N PHE A 58 -2.26 -12.05 1.62
CA PHE A 58 -3.60 -12.67 1.64
C PHE A 58 -3.67 -13.93 2.53
N ASN A 59 -2.54 -14.58 2.77
CA ASN A 59 -2.46 -15.70 3.72
C ASN A 59 -2.65 -15.31 5.19
N ASN A 60 -2.65 -14.01 5.51
CA ASN A 60 -2.79 -13.45 6.87
C ASN A 60 -4.16 -12.84 7.14
N ILE A 61 -5.12 -12.97 6.22
CA ILE A 61 -6.52 -12.54 6.43
C ILE A 61 -7.39 -13.71 6.88
N ASP A 62 -8.51 -13.41 7.51
CA ASP A 62 -9.48 -14.41 7.93
C ASP A 62 -10.13 -15.12 6.74
N GLU A 63 -10.37 -16.41 6.87
CA GLU A 63 -11.03 -17.20 5.82
C GLU A 63 -12.50 -16.80 5.64
N ASP A 64 -13.13 -16.27 6.68
CA ASP A 64 -14.49 -15.71 6.63
C ASP A 64 -14.61 -14.52 5.67
N ASP A 65 -13.50 -13.84 5.38
CA ASP A 65 -13.46 -12.72 4.42
C ASP A 65 -13.35 -13.19 2.95
N TYR A 66 -13.10 -14.48 2.69
CA TYR A 66 -12.86 -14.97 1.32
C TYR A 66 -14.09 -14.82 0.43
N GLU A 67 -15.30 -14.97 0.96
CA GLU A 67 -16.53 -14.78 0.20
C GLU A 67 -16.66 -13.34 -0.32
N ILE A 68 -16.45 -12.34 0.55
CA ILE A 68 -16.55 -10.93 0.15
C ILE A 68 -15.44 -10.53 -0.83
N LEU A 69 -14.23 -11.09 -0.68
CA LEU A 69 -13.14 -10.87 -1.63
C LEU A 69 -13.47 -11.50 -2.99
N SER A 70 -13.99 -12.74 -3.03
CA SER A 70 -14.39 -13.41 -4.26
C SER A 70 -15.50 -12.65 -4.99
N LEU A 71 -16.45 -12.06 -4.26
CA LEU A 71 -17.48 -11.19 -4.83
C LEU A 71 -16.87 -9.92 -5.45
N GLY A 72 -15.91 -9.29 -4.76
CA GLY A 72 -15.18 -8.13 -5.29
C GLY A 72 -14.38 -8.45 -6.54
N ILE A 73 -13.72 -9.60 -6.56
CA ILE A 73 -12.98 -10.12 -7.74
C ILE A 73 -13.95 -10.36 -8.90
N LYS A 74 -15.07 -11.01 -8.65
CA LYS A 74 -16.10 -11.28 -9.67
C LYS A 74 -16.66 -9.98 -10.26
N ASP A 75 -16.91 -8.97 -9.41
CA ASP A 75 -17.38 -7.65 -9.86
C ASP A 75 -16.30 -6.94 -10.70
N TRP A 76 -15.02 -7.05 -10.34
CA TRP A 76 -13.92 -6.49 -11.13
C TRP A 76 -13.86 -7.12 -12.53
N PHE A 77 -13.91 -8.46 -12.62
CA PHE A 77 -13.94 -9.15 -13.91
C PHE A 77 -15.20 -8.79 -14.71
N GLY A 78 -16.35 -8.64 -14.03
CA GLY A 78 -17.61 -8.27 -14.67
C GLY A 78 -17.59 -6.91 -15.39
N LYS A 79 -16.62 -6.03 -15.07
CA LYS A 79 -16.42 -4.73 -15.72
C LYS A 79 -15.52 -4.80 -16.96
N LEU A 80 -14.86 -5.91 -17.20
CA LEU A 80 -14.01 -6.09 -18.39
C LEU A 80 -14.87 -6.31 -19.63
N GLU A 81 -14.45 -5.76 -20.76
CA GLU A 81 -15.11 -5.98 -22.06
C GLU A 81 -15.08 -7.46 -22.47
N GLN A 82 -13.98 -8.14 -22.16
CA GLN A 82 -13.80 -9.57 -22.36
C GLN A 82 -13.28 -10.21 -21.08
N GLN A 83 -14.00 -11.23 -20.62
CA GLN A 83 -13.56 -12.01 -19.46
C GLN A 83 -12.51 -13.04 -19.89
N PRO A 84 -11.40 -13.18 -19.13
CA PRO A 84 -10.41 -14.20 -19.42
C PRO A 84 -10.98 -15.58 -19.10
N ASN A 85 -10.77 -16.56 -19.98
CA ASN A 85 -11.00 -17.96 -19.67
C ASN A 85 -9.83 -18.56 -18.90
N ARG A 86 -8.61 -18.09 -19.22
CA ARG A 86 -7.37 -18.56 -18.60
C ARG A 86 -6.52 -17.39 -18.15
N LEU A 87 -6.21 -17.36 -16.86
CA LEU A 87 -5.41 -16.36 -16.19
C LEU A 87 -4.10 -16.98 -15.70
N LEU A 88 -2.99 -16.28 -15.94
CA LEU A 88 -1.68 -16.59 -15.37
C LEU A 88 -1.41 -15.69 -14.18
N ILE A 89 -1.28 -16.25 -12.98
CA ILE A 89 -0.66 -15.54 -11.86
C ILE A 89 0.84 -15.52 -12.11
N TRP A 90 1.41 -14.32 -12.21
CA TRP A 90 2.85 -14.11 -12.37
C TRP A 90 3.46 -13.72 -11.02
N PRO A 91 4.06 -14.68 -10.28
CA PRO A 91 4.61 -14.43 -8.96
C PRO A 91 6.03 -13.87 -9.02
N GLU A 92 6.57 -13.47 -7.86
CA GLU A 92 8.00 -13.27 -7.65
C GLU A 92 8.77 -14.56 -7.90
N SER A 93 10.04 -14.44 -8.33
CA SER A 93 10.93 -15.57 -8.55
C SER A 93 11.37 -16.29 -7.26
N HIS A 94 10.95 -15.79 -6.08
CA HIS A 94 11.38 -16.26 -4.76
C HIS A 94 10.48 -17.34 -4.15
N THR A 95 10.43 -18.51 -4.76
CA THR A 95 9.62 -19.67 -4.29
C THR A 95 10.05 -20.22 -2.92
N ARG A 96 11.23 -19.84 -2.42
CA ARG A 96 11.73 -20.29 -1.11
C ARG A 96 11.09 -19.62 0.11
N ASN A 97 10.27 -18.59 -0.10
CA ASN A 97 9.52 -17.95 0.98
C ASN A 97 8.15 -18.62 1.13
N PRO A 98 7.95 -19.50 2.16
CA PRO A 98 6.70 -20.25 2.29
C PRO A 98 5.48 -19.37 2.54
N ASN A 99 5.64 -18.23 3.21
CA ASN A 99 4.54 -17.29 3.46
C ASN A 99 4.11 -16.61 2.16
N TYR A 100 5.07 -16.25 1.30
CA TYR A 100 4.74 -15.69 0.00
C TYR A 100 4.01 -16.70 -0.89
N MET A 101 4.45 -17.96 -0.91
CA MET A 101 3.76 -18.99 -1.68
C MET A 101 2.38 -19.31 -1.11
N ALA A 102 2.19 -19.24 0.21
CA ALA A 102 0.86 -19.33 0.82
C ALA A 102 -0.06 -18.17 0.40
N ASN A 103 0.46 -16.94 0.24
CA ASN A 103 -0.27 -15.83 -0.34
C ASN A 103 -0.74 -16.13 -1.77
N ILE A 104 0.13 -16.67 -2.63
CA ILE A 104 -0.24 -17.08 -4.00
C ILE A 104 -1.31 -18.17 -3.98
N SER A 105 -1.22 -19.13 -3.04
CA SER A 105 -2.24 -20.18 -2.87
C SER A 105 -3.62 -19.59 -2.57
N VAL A 106 -3.72 -18.61 -1.68
CA VAL A 106 -5.01 -17.94 -1.39
C VAL A 106 -5.54 -17.20 -2.61
N ILE A 107 -4.72 -16.41 -3.30
CA ILE A 107 -5.13 -15.71 -4.53
C ILE A 107 -5.66 -16.71 -5.58
N ASN A 108 -4.94 -17.84 -5.76
CA ASN A 108 -5.36 -18.92 -6.66
C ASN A 108 -6.72 -19.50 -6.27
N SER A 109 -6.96 -19.73 -4.96
CA SER A 109 -8.24 -20.25 -4.47
C SER A 109 -9.38 -19.26 -4.76
N LEU A 110 -9.21 -17.98 -4.43
CA LEU A 110 -10.20 -16.93 -4.67
C LEU A 110 -10.59 -16.82 -6.17
N LEU A 111 -9.62 -16.98 -7.07
CA LEU A 111 -9.87 -16.96 -8.52
C LEU A 111 -10.59 -18.21 -9.01
N LYS A 112 -10.23 -19.40 -8.49
CA LYS A 112 -10.89 -20.65 -8.84
C LYS A 112 -12.35 -20.69 -8.39
N ASP A 113 -12.65 -20.10 -7.23
CA ASP A 113 -14.01 -20.03 -6.69
C ASP A 113 -14.98 -19.26 -7.61
N ILE A 114 -14.46 -18.35 -8.44
CA ILE A 114 -15.25 -17.63 -9.44
C ILE A 114 -15.24 -18.29 -10.84
N GLY A 115 -14.60 -19.45 -10.98
CA GLY A 115 -14.67 -20.28 -12.19
C GLY A 115 -13.64 -19.98 -13.28
N ILE A 116 -12.54 -19.26 -12.95
CA ILE A 116 -11.44 -18.98 -13.90
C ILE A 116 -10.42 -20.13 -13.88
N GLU A 117 -9.95 -20.56 -15.06
CA GLU A 117 -8.78 -21.47 -15.16
C GLU A 117 -7.53 -20.69 -14.79
N VAL A 118 -6.87 -21.07 -13.69
CA VAL A 118 -5.67 -20.37 -13.18
C VAL A 118 -4.44 -21.22 -13.39
N LEU A 119 -3.42 -20.63 -14.03
CA LEU A 119 -2.07 -21.13 -14.13
C LEU A 119 -1.16 -20.25 -13.25
N ILE A 120 -0.05 -20.78 -12.74
CA ILE A 120 0.85 -20.05 -11.83
C ILE A 120 2.27 -20.29 -12.28
N GLY A 121 3.01 -19.22 -12.58
CA GLY A 121 4.41 -19.32 -12.98
C GLY A 121 4.95 -18.03 -13.55
N ASN A 122 6.24 -18.03 -13.81
CA ASN A 122 6.96 -16.99 -14.55
C ASN A 122 8.05 -17.66 -15.41
N ASP A 123 8.75 -16.88 -16.22
CA ASP A 123 9.74 -17.36 -17.19
C ASP A 123 11.01 -17.96 -16.59
N VAL A 124 11.23 -17.82 -15.27
CA VAL A 124 12.42 -18.38 -14.58
C VAL A 124 12.07 -19.54 -13.63
N LEU A 125 10.79 -19.72 -13.29
CA LEU A 125 10.34 -20.81 -12.42
C LEU A 125 10.24 -22.12 -13.17
N LYS A 126 10.50 -23.22 -12.45
CA LYS A 126 10.40 -24.57 -13.00
C LYS A 126 9.03 -25.17 -12.68
N ASN A 127 8.56 -26.04 -13.54
CA ASN A 127 7.37 -26.86 -13.27
C ASN A 127 7.63 -27.77 -12.07
N GLU A 128 7.02 -27.45 -10.95
CA GLU A 128 7.09 -28.20 -9.69
C GLU A 128 5.89 -27.91 -8.81
N THR A 129 5.57 -28.83 -7.88
CA THR A 129 4.53 -28.59 -6.86
C THR A 129 5.18 -28.03 -5.60
N ILE A 130 4.66 -26.91 -5.11
CA ILE A 130 5.09 -26.27 -3.86
C ILE A 130 4.03 -26.49 -2.80
N GLN A 131 4.43 -27.10 -1.68
CA GLN A 131 3.55 -27.27 -0.52
C GLN A 131 3.49 -25.97 0.28
N THR A 132 2.29 -25.51 0.62
CA THR A 132 2.07 -24.33 1.44
C THR A 132 1.08 -24.60 2.58
N SER A 133 1.06 -23.71 3.57
CA SER A 133 0.09 -23.78 4.68
C SER A 133 -1.36 -23.51 4.26
N LYS A 134 -1.59 -23.02 3.06
CA LYS A 134 -2.91 -22.67 2.50
C LYS A 134 -3.30 -23.52 1.29
N GLY A 135 -2.61 -24.64 1.08
CA GLY A 135 -2.83 -25.58 -0.02
C GLY A 135 -1.66 -25.61 -1.00
N ASP A 136 -1.53 -26.71 -1.71
CA ASP A 136 -0.43 -26.94 -2.65
C ASP A 136 -0.64 -26.10 -3.94
N ILE A 137 0.48 -25.71 -4.53
CA ILE A 137 0.54 -24.95 -5.77
C ILE A 137 1.32 -25.75 -6.80
N ASP A 138 0.72 -25.98 -7.96
CA ASP A 138 1.42 -26.50 -9.13
C ASP A 138 1.91 -25.34 -9.98
N LEU A 139 3.22 -25.21 -10.12
CA LEU A 139 3.83 -24.23 -11.01
C LEU A 139 3.81 -24.74 -12.45
N SER A 140 3.36 -23.89 -13.35
CA SER A 140 3.35 -24.11 -14.78
C SER A 140 4.68 -23.74 -15.42
N LEU A 141 5.06 -24.44 -16.48
CA LEU A 141 6.16 -24.00 -17.35
C LEU A 141 5.69 -22.81 -18.18
N VAL A 142 6.27 -21.64 -17.93
CA VAL A 142 5.97 -20.42 -18.68
C VAL A 142 7.05 -20.14 -19.71
N GLU A 143 6.64 -19.89 -20.93
CA GLU A 143 7.51 -19.55 -22.05
C GLU A 143 7.09 -18.20 -22.63
N VAL A 144 8.07 -17.29 -22.82
CA VAL A 144 7.87 -15.99 -23.43
C VAL A 144 8.70 -15.93 -24.71
N GLU A 145 8.03 -15.88 -25.85
CA GLU A 145 8.67 -15.81 -27.17
C GLU A 145 8.09 -14.65 -27.99
N ASN A 146 8.94 -13.76 -28.47
CA ASN A 146 8.54 -12.59 -29.28
C ASN A 146 7.39 -11.78 -28.63
N GLN A 147 7.43 -11.59 -27.30
CA GLN A 147 6.41 -10.92 -26.46
C GLN A 147 5.09 -11.69 -26.29
N TYR A 148 5.00 -12.92 -26.80
CA TYR A 148 3.87 -13.83 -26.54
C TYR A 148 4.16 -14.72 -25.35
N VAL A 149 3.12 -14.95 -24.51
CA VAL A 149 3.23 -15.80 -23.33
C VAL A 149 2.38 -17.05 -23.47
N THR A 150 2.97 -18.20 -23.12
CA THR A 150 2.26 -19.45 -22.92
C THR A 150 2.59 -20.05 -21.57
N ALA A 151 1.65 -20.83 -21.01
CA ALA A 151 1.87 -21.59 -19.79
C ALA A 151 1.39 -23.04 -20.01
N ASP A 152 2.30 -24.01 -19.78
CA ASP A 152 2.08 -25.43 -20.12
C ASP A 152 1.65 -25.63 -21.59
N GLY A 153 2.21 -24.85 -22.52
CA GLY A 153 1.89 -24.87 -23.93
C GLY A 153 0.50 -24.33 -24.30
N LYS A 154 -0.20 -23.69 -23.36
CA LYS A 154 -1.52 -23.07 -23.57
C LYS A 154 -1.39 -21.54 -23.66
N SER A 155 -2.17 -20.90 -24.52
CA SER A 155 -2.30 -19.44 -24.55
C SER A 155 -2.91 -18.91 -23.25
N VAL A 156 -2.50 -17.72 -22.83
CA VAL A 156 -2.99 -17.00 -21.66
C VAL A 156 -3.81 -15.80 -22.13
N ASP A 157 -4.95 -15.54 -21.50
CA ASP A 157 -5.81 -14.41 -21.86
C ASP A 157 -5.51 -13.16 -21.03
N MET A 158 -4.97 -13.34 -19.80
CA MET A 158 -4.63 -12.26 -18.88
C MET A 158 -3.53 -12.69 -17.91
N ILE A 159 -2.66 -11.76 -17.52
CA ILE A 159 -1.70 -11.94 -16.44
C ILE A 159 -2.16 -11.16 -15.22
N LEU A 160 -2.30 -11.86 -14.08
CA LEU A 160 -2.37 -11.23 -12.76
C LEU A 160 -0.96 -11.15 -12.18
N LEU A 161 -0.44 -9.95 -12.16
CA LEU A 161 0.91 -9.69 -11.68
C LEU A 161 0.94 -9.61 -10.16
N ASN A 162 1.66 -10.52 -9.50
CA ASN A 162 1.95 -10.46 -8.06
C ASN A 162 3.46 -10.40 -7.82
N SER A 163 4.12 -9.52 -8.56
CA SER A 163 5.52 -9.19 -8.45
C SER A 163 5.69 -7.68 -8.49
N ASP A 164 6.58 -7.16 -7.65
CA ASP A 164 6.88 -5.72 -7.61
C ASP A 164 7.72 -5.23 -8.81
N LEU A 165 8.08 -6.14 -9.71
CA LEU A 165 8.89 -5.87 -10.91
C LEU A 165 10.23 -5.20 -10.56
N SER A 166 10.91 -5.66 -9.53
CA SER A 166 12.22 -5.11 -9.12
C SER A 166 13.31 -5.29 -10.19
N GLU A 167 13.12 -6.17 -11.16
CA GLU A 167 14.04 -6.43 -12.27
C GLU A 167 13.68 -5.66 -13.57
N GLY A 168 12.56 -4.93 -13.54
CA GLY A 168 12.03 -4.17 -14.69
C GLY A 168 10.65 -4.64 -15.12
N PRO A 169 10.05 -3.98 -16.13
CA PRO A 169 8.74 -4.34 -16.66
C PRO A 169 8.78 -5.68 -17.40
N LEU A 170 7.65 -6.38 -17.44
CA LEU A 170 7.49 -7.53 -18.30
C LEU A 170 7.43 -7.09 -19.78
N GLU A 171 8.26 -7.69 -20.63
CA GLU A 171 8.25 -7.45 -22.08
C GLU A 171 7.22 -8.37 -22.77
N ILE A 172 5.94 -8.23 -22.39
CA ILE A 172 4.81 -8.98 -22.91
C ILE A 172 3.78 -7.95 -23.39
N SER A 173 3.26 -8.11 -24.61
CA SER A 173 2.33 -7.15 -25.23
C SER A 173 1.05 -7.74 -25.78
N ASP A 174 0.95 -9.05 -25.88
CA ASP A 174 -0.21 -9.75 -26.49
C ASP A 174 -1.35 -10.03 -25.52
N VAL A 175 -1.13 -9.81 -24.21
CA VAL A 175 -2.13 -10.04 -23.16
C VAL A 175 -2.24 -8.85 -22.20
N THR A 176 -3.41 -8.70 -21.62
CA THR A 176 -3.63 -7.70 -20.57
C THR A 176 -2.90 -8.09 -19.29
N ILE A 177 -2.13 -7.16 -18.73
CA ILE A 177 -1.43 -7.32 -17.46
C ILE A 177 -2.13 -6.47 -16.39
N THR A 178 -2.49 -7.07 -15.27
CA THR A 178 -3.12 -6.37 -14.14
C THR A 178 -2.48 -6.77 -12.80
N PRO A 179 -2.12 -5.83 -11.89
CA PRO A 179 -1.95 -4.40 -12.17
C PRO A 179 -0.96 -4.16 -13.31
N PRO A 180 -1.06 -3.03 -14.03
CA PRO A 180 -0.19 -2.76 -15.18
C PRO A 180 1.30 -2.66 -14.81
N ASN A 181 2.19 -2.91 -15.75
CA ASN A 181 3.64 -2.83 -15.60
C ASN A 181 4.12 -1.53 -14.92
N TYR A 182 3.54 -0.38 -15.28
CA TYR A 182 3.92 0.93 -14.72
C TYR A 182 3.51 1.10 -13.25
N MET A 183 2.72 0.18 -12.67
CA MET A 183 2.50 0.13 -11.23
C MET A 183 3.64 -0.58 -10.50
N GLY A 184 4.61 -1.15 -11.23
CA GLY A 184 5.80 -1.77 -10.69
C GLY A 184 6.75 -0.77 -10.04
N TRP A 185 7.60 -1.27 -9.18
CA TRP A 185 8.56 -0.51 -8.40
C TRP A 185 9.48 0.41 -9.24
N HIS A 186 9.85 0.00 -10.45
CA HIS A 186 10.73 0.76 -11.34
C HIS A 186 10.10 2.07 -11.85
N THR A 187 8.78 2.21 -11.82
CA THR A 187 8.05 3.39 -12.32
C THR A 187 7.26 4.10 -11.23
N ARG A 188 6.61 3.35 -10.34
CA ARG A 188 5.68 3.89 -9.34
C ARG A 188 6.39 4.83 -8.35
N SER A 189 5.80 6.00 -8.13
CA SER A 189 6.27 7.04 -7.22
C SER A 189 5.37 7.12 -5.98
N LYS A 190 5.99 7.00 -4.79
CA LYS A 190 5.29 7.26 -3.52
C LYS A 190 4.84 8.71 -3.41
N CYS A 191 5.65 9.63 -3.92
CA CYS A 191 5.36 11.04 -3.95
C CYS A 191 4.08 11.32 -4.73
N GLN A 192 3.97 10.80 -5.95
CA GLN A 192 2.78 10.94 -6.80
C GLN A 192 1.55 10.32 -6.15
N HIS A 193 1.69 9.13 -5.55
CA HIS A 193 0.59 8.49 -4.83
C HIS A 193 0.03 9.38 -3.73
N PHE A 194 0.88 9.91 -2.86
CA PHE A 194 0.44 10.74 -1.73
C PHE A 194 -0.01 12.15 -2.14
N GLU A 195 0.41 12.68 -3.29
CA GLU A 195 -0.19 13.86 -3.90
C GLU A 195 -1.67 13.57 -4.25
N HIS A 196 -1.97 12.45 -4.91
CA HIS A 196 -3.35 12.04 -5.22
C HIS A 196 -4.19 11.74 -3.96
N VAL A 197 -3.60 11.14 -2.93
CA VAL A 197 -4.27 10.94 -1.62
C VAL A 197 -4.62 12.29 -1.01
N SER A 198 -3.68 13.24 -1.00
CA SER A 198 -3.89 14.58 -0.46
C SER A 198 -5.04 15.30 -1.13
N ASP A 199 -5.10 15.29 -2.47
CA ASP A 199 -6.17 15.90 -3.24
C ASP A 199 -7.55 15.32 -2.86
N LEU A 200 -7.66 13.99 -2.80
CA LEU A 200 -8.90 13.31 -2.43
C LEU A 200 -9.32 13.61 -0.98
N VAL A 201 -8.35 13.64 -0.06
CA VAL A 201 -8.59 13.96 1.35
C VAL A 201 -9.11 15.39 1.50
N HIS A 202 -8.55 16.37 0.78
CA HIS A 202 -9.04 17.75 0.80
C HIS A 202 -10.45 17.85 0.22
N GLU A 203 -10.72 17.21 -0.92
CA GLU A 203 -12.07 17.17 -1.50
C GLU A 203 -13.11 16.59 -0.51
N LEU A 204 -12.78 15.50 0.17
CA LEU A 204 -13.67 14.91 1.17
C LEU A 204 -13.81 15.81 2.40
N ALA A 205 -12.72 16.38 2.90
CA ALA A 205 -12.72 17.26 4.06
C ALA A 205 -13.58 18.50 3.83
N ASP A 206 -13.54 19.08 2.64
CA ASP A 206 -14.40 20.19 2.23
C ASP A 206 -15.89 19.77 2.20
N LEU A 207 -16.19 18.56 1.70
CA LEU A 207 -17.55 18.03 1.67
C LEU A 207 -18.15 17.89 3.07
N VAL A 208 -17.37 17.37 4.02
CA VAL A 208 -17.85 17.03 5.37
C VAL A 208 -17.55 18.10 6.42
N GLY A 209 -16.81 19.15 6.06
CA GLY A 209 -16.50 20.28 6.95
C GLY A 209 -15.53 19.93 8.08
N ILE A 210 -14.46 19.15 7.79
CA ILE A 210 -13.44 18.78 8.78
C ILE A 210 -12.04 19.27 8.35
N ASP A 211 -11.10 19.26 9.30
CA ASP A 211 -9.69 19.47 8.96
C ASP A 211 -9.14 18.25 8.21
N PRO A 212 -8.67 18.40 6.95
CA PRO A 212 -8.11 17.30 6.16
C PRO A 212 -6.92 16.62 6.84
N TRP A 213 -6.19 17.32 7.69
CA TRP A 213 -5.08 16.77 8.45
C TRP A 213 -5.47 15.59 9.33
N LEU A 214 -6.73 15.50 9.79
CA LEU A 214 -7.21 14.44 10.67
C LEU A 214 -7.29 13.05 10.00
N ILE A 215 -7.44 13.01 8.68
CA ILE A 215 -7.62 11.79 7.89
C ILE A 215 -6.60 11.64 6.75
N GLY A 216 -5.74 12.62 6.53
CA GLY A 216 -4.66 12.61 5.55
C GLY A 216 -3.29 12.74 6.21
N PRO A 217 -2.27 12.00 5.77
CA PRO A 217 -0.91 12.22 6.24
C PRO A 217 -0.43 13.56 5.67
N TRP A 218 0.10 14.44 6.55
CA TRP A 218 0.84 15.56 6.00
C TRP A 218 2.05 15.02 5.24
N GLY A 219 2.26 15.51 4.04
CA GLY A 219 3.38 15.11 3.20
C GLY A 219 3.82 16.22 2.28
N PHE A 220 5.10 16.22 1.95
CA PHE A 220 5.73 17.14 1.04
C PHE A 220 6.74 16.41 0.17
N VAL A 221 6.78 16.73 -1.11
CA VAL A 221 7.73 16.13 -2.07
C VAL A 221 8.95 17.01 -2.21
N SER A 222 10.10 16.56 -1.71
CA SER A 222 11.39 17.19 -1.89
C SER A 222 12.05 16.65 -3.16
N ARG A 223 12.13 17.45 -4.22
CA ARG A 223 12.60 17.03 -5.54
C ARG A 223 14.03 17.45 -5.82
N GLY A 224 14.77 16.63 -6.60
CA GLY A 224 16.09 16.93 -7.09
C GLY A 224 17.14 17.08 -5.98
N ARG A 225 17.18 16.17 -5.00
CA ARG A 225 18.11 16.20 -3.87
C ARG A 225 19.18 15.13 -3.98
N CYS A 226 20.41 15.56 -4.21
CA CYS A 226 21.59 14.73 -4.07
C CYS A 226 22.09 14.79 -2.62
N LEU A 227 21.92 13.73 -1.84
CA LEU A 227 22.30 13.72 -0.42
C LEU A 227 23.80 13.79 -0.17
N GLU A 228 24.63 13.54 -1.18
CA GLU A 228 26.09 13.72 -1.11
C GLU A 228 26.46 15.21 -1.10
N ASP A 229 25.64 16.07 -1.71
CA ASP A 229 25.83 17.51 -1.74
C ASP A 229 25.30 18.17 -0.47
N ILE A 230 26.15 18.94 0.22
CA ILE A 230 25.77 19.67 1.46
C ILE A 230 24.65 20.68 1.19
N GLN A 231 24.67 21.38 0.04
CA GLN A 231 23.63 22.35 -0.29
C GLN A 231 22.25 21.68 -0.50
N CYS A 232 22.23 20.47 -1.05
CA CYS A 232 21.01 19.68 -1.14
C CYS A 232 20.50 19.27 0.25
N ARG A 233 21.39 18.86 1.17
CA ARG A 233 21.01 18.55 2.54
C ARG A 233 20.53 19.79 3.31
N GLU A 234 21.12 20.97 3.09
CA GLU A 234 20.67 22.23 3.69
C GLU A 234 19.25 22.60 3.23
N ARG A 235 18.95 22.44 1.94
CA ARG A 235 17.58 22.64 1.41
C ARG A 235 16.58 21.63 2.01
N LEU A 236 16.95 20.35 2.02
CA LEU A 236 16.12 19.31 2.63
C LEU A 236 15.89 19.56 4.13
N ALA A 237 16.92 20.03 4.86
CA ALA A 237 16.81 20.40 6.26
C ALA A 237 15.84 21.59 6.47
N GLY A 238 15.83 22.58 5.57
CA GLY A 238 14.85 23.66 5.57
C GLY A 238 13.42 23.15 5.38
N GLU A 239 13.18 22.30 4.41
CA GLU A 239 11.87 21.66 4.15
C GLU A 239 11.40 20.78 5.34
N ILE A 240 12.33 20.08 5.99
CA ILE A 240 12.05 19.31 7.23
C ILE A 240 11.63 20.26 8.36
N GLN A 241 12.32 21.39 8.54
CA GLN A 241 11.96 22.37 9.56
C GLN A 241 10.55 22.91 9.34
N GLU A 242 10.21 23.30 8.12
CA GLU A 242 8.87 23.77 7.75
C GLU A 242 7.80 22.71 8.07
N GLY A 243 8.08 21.45 7.74
CA GLY A 243 7.18 20.33 8.05
C GLY A 243 6.99 20.10 9.54
N LEU A 244 8.07 20.13 10.32
CA LEU A 244 8.00 19.98 11.78
C LEU A 244 7.24 21.15 12.43
N ASP A 245 7.38 22.36 11.91
CA ASP A 245 6.67 23.54 12.40
C ASP A 245 5.17 23.47 12.06
N PHE A 246 4.84 23.01 10.86
CA PHE A 246 3.44 22.75 10.46
C PHE A 246 2.80 21.72 11.39
N ILE A 247 3.44 20.57 11.61
CA ILE A 247 2.89 19.52 12.48
C ILE A 247 2.75 20.03 13.92
N ARG A 248 3.70 20.82 14.40
CA ARG A 248 3.62 21.44 15.73
C ARG A 248 2.41 22.36 15.82
N SER A 249 2.16 23.20 14.81
CA SER A 249 0.98 24.07 14.79
C SER A 249 -0.33 23.27 14.83
N LYS A 250 -0.39 22.13 14.13
CA LYS A 250 -1.56 21.22 14.17
C LYS A 250 -1.72 20.56 15.53
N TYR A 251 -0.63 20.16 16.16
CA TYR A 251 -0.68 19.61 17.51
C TYR A 251 -1.19 20.64 18.53
N GLU A 252 -0.76 21.90 18.42
CA GLU A 252 -1.26 23.01 19.24
C GLU A 252 -2.75 23.28 18.98
N GLU A 253 -3.17 23.35 17.69
CA GLU A 253 -4.57 23.54 17.27
C GLU A 253 -5.49 22.47 17.85
N HIS A 254 -5.05 21.22 17.82
CA HIS A 254 -5.83 20.07 18.29
C HIS A 254 -5.57 19.68 19.74
N GLY A 255 -4.75 20.44 20.49
CA GLY A 255 -4.44 20.18 21.90
C GLY A 255 -3.72 18.86 22.14
N ILE A 256 -2.82 18.46 21.23
CA ILE A 256 -2.04 17.22 21.26
C ILE A 256 -0.71 17.48 21.94
N ASP A 257 -0.47 16.81 23.07
CA ASP A 257 0.82 16.84 23.77
C ASP A 257 1.74 15.73 23.24
N SER A 258 2.38 15.99 22.11
CA SER A 258 3.33 15.07 21.47
C SER A 258 4.43 15.85 20.75
N LYS A 259 5.60 15.22 20.58
CA LYS A 259 6.70 15.80 19.83
C LYS A 259 6.54 15.49 18.34
N PRO A 260 6.54 16.49 17.44
CA PRO A 260 6.47 16.27 16.01
C PRO A 260 7.70 15.53 15.50
N SER A 261 7.51 14.65 14.54
CA SER A 261 8.58 13.99 13.79
C SER A 261 8.11 13.66 12.38
N LEU A 262 9.07 13.48 11.47
CA LEU A 262 8.85 13.17 10.08
C LEU A 262 9.56 11.88 9.70
N PHE A 263 9.01 11.18 8.71
CA PHE A 263 9.76 10.21 7.91
C PHE A 263 10.26 10.87 6.63
N VAL A 264 11.54 10.73 6.35
CA VAL A 264 12.11 10.96 5.01
C VAL A 264 12.14 9.61 4.32
N LYS A 265 11.36 9.47 3.26
CA LYS A 265 11.23 8.23 2.49
C LYS A 265 11.79 8.43 1.09
N ASN A 266 12.64 7.52 0.66
CA ASN A 266 13.03 7.44 -0.73
C ASN A 266 11.78 7.18 -1.59
N ASP A 267 11.58 7.97 -2.65
CA ASP A 267 10.39 7.89 -3.51
C ASP A 267 10.16 6.49 -4.08
N ARG A 268 11.25 5.80 -4.41
CA ARG A 268 11.25 4.45 -5.00
C ARG A 268 11.71 3.36 -4.02
N GLY A 269 11.67 3.63 -2.70
CA GLY A 269 12.08 2.66 -1.66
C GLY A 269 11.02 1.58 -1.44
N THR A 270 11.48 0.32 -1.34
CA THR A 270 10.63 -0.86 -1.04
C THR A 270 11.08 -1.55 0.24
N TYR A 271 10.22 -2.40 0.83
CA TYR A 271 10.52 -3.24 2.00
C TYR A 271 11.04 -2.47 3.23
N GLY A 272 10.61 -1.22 3.43
CA GLY A 272 11.10 -0.37 4.54
C GLY A 272 12.55 0.08 4.38
N LEU A 273 13.18 -0.14 3.23
CA LEU A 273 14.48 0.43 2.88
C LEU A 273 14.30 1.89 2.44
N GLY A 274 15.29 2.73 2.71
CA GLY A 274 15.23 4.15 2.32
C GLY A 274 14.26 4.97 3.18
N ILE A 275 14.00 4.57 4.44
CA ILE A 275 13.17 5.31 5.39
C ILE A 275 14.00 5.73 6.59
N LEU A 276 13.91 7.00 6.96
CA LEU A 276 14.56 7.58 8.14
C LEU A 276 13.60 8.49 8.89
N ARG A 277 13.40 8.23 10.21
CA ARG A 277 12.65 9.12 11.08
C ARG A 277 13.56 10.27 11.55
N ILE A 278 13.04 11.49 11.47
CA ILE A 278 13.74 12.73 11.77
C ILE A 278 12.91 13.54 12.78
N GLU A 279 13.54 14.03 13.82
CA GLU A 279 12.96 14.91 14.84
C GLU A 279 13.59 16.32 14.84
N SER A 280 14.69 16.49 14.10
CA SER A 280 15.42 17.75 13.96
C SER A 280 16.09 17.83 12.58
N PRO A 281 16.11 19.03 11.93
CA PRO A 281 16.85 19.24 10.68
C PRO A 281 18.34 18.90 10.77
N ASP A 282 18.94 19.02 11.95
CA ASP A 282 20.35 18.71 12.20
C ASP A 282 20.68 17.25 11.88
N GLU A 283 19.71 16.36 11.99
CA GLU A 283 19.92 14.93 11.70
C GLU A 283 20.21 14.67 10.22
N ILE A 284 19.63 15.46 9.31
CA ILE A 284 19.91 15.39 7.85
C ILE A 284 21.28 16.01 7.55
N LEU A 285 21.60 17.13 8.18
CA LEU A 285 22.89 17.79 7.98
C LEU A 285 24.05 16.91 8.43
N ASN A 286 23.86 16.14 9.51
CA ASN A 286 24.88 15.30 10.15
C ASN A 286 24.70 13.80 9.83
N LEU A 287 24.11 13.43 8.69
CA LEU A 287 23.98 12.03 8.29
C LEU A 287 25.34 11.34 8.17
N SER A 288 25.47 10.18 8.82
CA SER A 288 26.61 9.30 8.55
C SER A 288 26.51 8.73 7.12
N ASN A 289 27.65 8.42 6.49
CA ASN A 289 27.68 7.82 5.14
C ASN A 289 26.79 6.57 5.03
N ARG A 290 26.74 5.75 6.09
CA ARG A 290 25.88 4.55 6.12
C ARG A 290 24.39 4.90 6.07
N LYS A 291 23.94 5.91 6.85
CA LYS A 291 22.55 6.36 6.85
C LYS A 291 22.20 7.04 5.52
N MET A 292 23.12 7.85 4.99
CA MET A 292 22.97 8.52 3.71
C MET A 292 22.80 7.52 2.56
N ASN A 293 23.69 6.53 2.45
CA ASN A 293 23.58 5.47 1.44
C ASN A 293 22.29 4.68 1.59
N ARG A 294 21.89 4.35 2.84
CA ARG A 294 20.62 3.65 3.09
C ARG A 294 19.40 4.45 2.64
N LEU A 295 19.43 5.79 2.77
CA LEU A 295 18.34 6.67 2.35
C LEU A 295 18.37 6.92 0.84
N ALA A 296 19.55 7.17 0.26
CA ALA A 296 19.71 7.53 -1.14
C ALA A 296 19.50 6.36 -2.11
N TYR A 297 19.90 5.15 -1.71
CA TYR A 297 19.89 4.00 -2.63
C TYR A 297 18.76 3.02 -2.27
N ALA A 298 17.92 2.77 -3.26
CA ALA A 298 16.93 1.71 -3.23
C ALA A 298 17.57 0.33 -3.56
N LYS A 299 16.78 -0.75 -3.50
CA LYS A 299 17.14 -2.08 -3.99
C LYS A 299 17.62 -1.97 -5.45
N GLY A 300 18.75 -2.58 -5.80
CA GLY A 300 19.34 -2.48 -7.15
C GLY A 300 20.32 -1.33 -7.36
N GLY A 301 20.61 -0.49 -6.34
CA GLY A 301 21.63 0.56 -6.41
C GLY A 301 21.22 1.82 -7.19
N VAL A 302 19.94 1.99 -7.50
CA VAL A 302 19.43 3.20 -8.14
C VAL A 302 19.38 4.32 -7.11
N SER A 303 20.05 5.44 -7.39
CA SER A 303 20.01 6.64 -6.55
C SER A 303 18.66 7.33 -6.69
N ALA A 304 18.02 7.64 -5.56
CA ALA A 304 16.86 8.52 -5.56
C ALA A 304 17.28 9.97 -5.37
N GLU A 305 16.68 10.84 -6.14
CA GLU A 305 16.79 12.29 -6.02
C GLU A 305 15.53 12.92 -5.45
N ASP A 306 14.43 12.18 -5.43
CA ASP A 306 13.17 12.64 -4.87
C ASP A 306 12.87 11.90 -3.55
N PHE A 307 12.39 12.66 -2.57
CA PHE A 307 12.06 12.15 -1.24
C PHE A 307 10.67 12.63 -0.82
N LEU A 308 9.88 11.70 -0.29
CA LEU A 308 8.66 12.02 0.41
C LEU A 308 8.99 12.35 1.87
N LEU A 309 8.72 13.59 2.28
CA LEU A 309 8.64 13.98 3.69
C LEU A 309 7.22 13.69 4.16
N GLN A 310 7.05 12.79 5.10
CA GLN A 310 5.73 12.41 5.60
C GLN A 310 5.70 12.46 7.11
N GLU A 311 4.62 13.02 7.67
CA GLU A 311 4.39 13.03 9.11
C GLU A 311 4.51 11.62 9.70
N ALA A 312 5.28 11.50 10.79
CA ALA A 312 5.39 10.27 11.53
C ALA A 312 4.21 10.17 12.51
N VAL A 313 3.17 9.45 12.09
CA VAL A 313 1.97 9.23 12.90
C VAL A 313 2.19 8.01 13.79
N PRO A 314 2.04 8.13 15.12
CA PRO A 314 2.15 6.99 16.01
C PRO A 314 0.94 6.05 15.87
N THR A 315 1.08 4.81 16.34
CA THR A 315 -0.09 3.97 16.60
C THR A 315 -0.43 3.96 18.08
N PHE A 316 -1.68 4.22 18.44
CA PHE A 316 -2.16 4.05 19.81
C PHE A 316 -2.66 2.62 20.07
N LEU A 317 -2.87 1.86 19.01
CA LEU A 317 -3.39 0.50 19.06
C LEU A 317 -2.37 -0.46 19.70
N LYS A 318 -2.83 -1.26 20.60
CA LYS A 318 -2.00 -2.25 21.31
C LYS A 318 -2.74 -3.56 21.51
N SER A 319 -1.98 -4.65 21.53
CA SER A 319 -2.43 -5.97 22.00
C SER A 319 -1.44 -6.45 23.03
N PHE A 320 -1.85 -6.60 24.28
CA PHE A 320 -0.96 -6.83 25.42
C PHE A 320 0.16 -5.76 25.46
N ASP A 321 1.41 -6.19 25.49
CA ASP A 321 2.58 -5.29 25.52
C ASP A 321 3.12 -4.93 24.12
N SER A 322 2.39 -5.29 23.06
CA SER A 322 2.83 -5.07 21.67
C SER A 322 2.01 -3.98 21.00
N VAL A 323 2.67 -3.16 20.20
CA VAL A 323 2.01 -2.24 19.29
C VAL A 323 1.34 -2.99 18.15
N LEU A 324 0.20 -2.46 17.68
CA LEU A 324 -0.55 -2.98 16.53
C LEU A 324 -0.59 -1.95 15.40
N GLU A 325 -0.49 -2.44 14.18
CA GLU A 325 -0.70 -1.68 12.95
C GLU A 325 -1.69 -2.43 12.07
N PRO A 326 -2.90 -1.90 11.84
CA PRO A 326 -3.86 -2.49 10.93
C PRO A 326 -3.35 -2.42 9.49
N VAL A 327 -3.54 -3.49 8.75
CA VAL A 327 -3.28 -3.56 7.31
C VAL A 327 -4.56 -3.98 6.62
N GLY A 328 -5.11 -3.07 5.81
CA GLY A 328 -6.30 -3.32 5.01
C GLY A 328 -5.96 -3.96 3.68
N TYR A 329 -6.75 -4.92 3.26
CA TYR A 329 -6.69 -5.57 1.95
C TYR A 329 -7.97 -5.29 1.18
N GLY A 330 -7.82 -4.88 -0.06
CA GLY A 330 -8.95 -4.50 -0.90
C GLY A 330 -8.86 -5.06 -2.30
N VAL A 331 -10.02 -5.18 -2.92
CA VAL A 331 -10.25 -5.59 -4.31
C VAL A 331 -11.24 -4.62 -4.93
N ASN A 332 -11.00 -4.22 -6.20
CA ASN A 332 -11.95 -3.42 -6.99
C ASN A 332 -12.40 -2.12 -6.29
N GLY A 333 -11.51 -1.46 -5.58
CA GLY A 333 -11.81 -0.19 -4.90
C GLY A 333 -12.48 -0.33 -3.54
N ARG A 334 -12.68 -1.55 -3.02
CA ARG A 334 -13.28 -1.84 -1.72
C ARG A 334 -12.29 -2.54 -0.81
N VAL A 335 -12.14 -2.05 0.40
CA VAL A 335 -11.29 -2.65 1.43
C VAL A 335 -12.18 -3.38 2.42
N SER A 336 -12.06 -4.71 2.44
CA SER A 336 -12.99 -5.58 3.18
C SER A 336 -12.31 -6.56 4.13
N SER A 337 -10.98 -6.72 4.02
CA SER A 337 -10.26 -7.72 4.82
C SER A 337 -9.11 -7.08 5.55
N TRP A 338 -8.79 -7.60 6.72
CA TRP A 338 -7.84 -6.99 7.63
C TRP A 338 -6.98 -8.02 8.34
N PHE A 339 -5.74 -7.65 8.63
CA PHE A 339 -4.91 -8.27 9.64
C PHE A 339 -4.09 -7.20 10.36
N HIS A 340 -3.34 -7.57 11.38
CA HIS A 340 -2.54 -6.63 12.17
C HIS A 340 -1.08 -7.05 12.20
N ARG A 341 -0.18 -6.10 11.94
CA ARG A 341 1.23 -6.27 12.28
C ARG A 341 1.43 -5.97 13.75
N SER A 342 2.16 -6.84 14.44
CA SER A 342 2.50 -6.67 15.85
C SER A 342 3.98 -6.93 16.08
N ASN A 343 4.61 -6.12 16.92
CA ASN A 343 6.01 -6.31 17.28
C ASN A 343 6.32 -5.77 18.68
N GLN A 344 6.81 -6.66 19.55
CA GLN A 344 7.17 -6.29 20.94
C GLN A 344 8.48 -5.50 21.07
N LYS A 345 9.34 -5.54 20.04
CA LYS A 345 10.65 -4.90 20.05
C LYS A 345 10.63 -3.45 19.58
N TYR A 346 9.48 -3.02 19.05
CA TYR A 346 9.34 -1.72 18.41
C TYR A 346 8.32 -0.86 19.14
N GLY A 347 8.55 0.46 19.11
CA GLY A 347 7.67 1.46 19.71
C GLY A 347 6.56 1.91 18.76
N VAL A 348 5.68 2.75 19.28
CA VAL A 348 4.50 3.28 18.58
C VAL A 348 4.82 4.08 17.30
N MET A 349 6.06 4.58 17.16
CA MET A 349 6.54 5.37 16.02
C MET A 349 7.39 4.56 15.04
N ASP A 350 7.69 3.30 15.36
CA ASP A 350 8.64 2.52 14.55
C ASP A 350 7.92 1.83 13.38
N ASN A 351 8.69 1.56 12.33
CA ASN A 351 8.22 0.72 11.24
C ASN A 351 8.07 -0.74 11.70
N LEU A 352 6.86 -1.27 11.68
CA LEU A 352 6.58 -2.65 12.08
C LEU A 352 6.80 -3.67 10.95
N ASN A 353 6.99 -3.25 9.71
CA ASN A 353 7.28 -4.17 8.61
C ASN A 353 8.74 -4.62 8.65
N THR A 354 9.02 -5.62 9.48
CA THR A 354 10.36 -6.15 9.76
C THR A 354 10.33 -7.67 9.82
N PRO A 355 11.48 -8.37 9.69
CA PRO A 355 11.53 -9.84 9.78
C PRO A 355 11.02 -10.42 11.10
N SER A 356 10.95 -9.62 12.17
CA SER A 356 10.45 -10.06 13.49
C SER A 356 8.97 -9.75 13.73
N THR A 357 8.28 -9.20 12.74
CA THR A 357 6.85 -8.90 12.83
C THR A 357 6.03 -10.17 12.94
N ARG A 358 5.03 -10.12 13.81
CA ARG A 358 3.97 -11.12 13.88
C ARG A 358 2.74 -10.58 13.16
N PHE A 359 2.08 -11.46 12.44
CA PHE A 359 0.80 -11.19 11.82
C PHE A 359 -0.29 -11.79 12.71
N ILE A 360 -1.32 -11.00 13.03
CA ILE A 360 -2.45 -11.38 13.88
C ILE A 360 -3.69 -11.22 13.01
N LEU A 361 -4.49 -12.28 12.89
CA LEU A 361 -5.77 -12.23 12.21
C LEU A 361 -6.71 -11.28 12.94
N ASP A 362 -7.67 -10.73 12.23
CA ASP A 362 -8.67 -9.83 12.85
C ASP A 362 -9.49 -10.59 13.92
N SER A 363 -9.81 -11.85 13.64
CA SER A 363 -10.51 -12.77 14.54
C SER A 363 -9.68 -13.22 15.76
N ASP A 364 -8.36 -13.11 15.71
CA ASP A 364 -7.46 -13.48 16.81
C ASP A 364 -7.13 -12.31 17.75
N LEU A 365 -7.73 -11.14 17.53
CA LEU A 365 -7.52 -10.00 18.41
C LEU A 365 -8.07 -10.26 19.81
N PRO A 366 -7.34 -9.85 20.88
CA PRO A 366 -7.91 -9.84 22.23
C PRO A 366 -9.14 -8.92 22.30
N ALA A 367 -10.14 -9.28 23.07
CA ALA A 367 -11.44 -8.59 23.16
C ALA A 367 -11.33 -7.06 23.33
N GLU A 368 -10.33 -6.57 24.09
CA GLU A 368 -10.10 -5.13 24.26
C GLU A 368 -9.64 -4.49 22.94
N ALA A 369 -8.69 -5.08 22.24
CA ALA A 369 -8.19 -4.59 20.95
C ALA A 369 -9.28 -4.72 19.87
N GLU A 370 -10.01 -5.82 19.85
CA GLU A 370 -11.14 -6.07 18.95
C GLU A 370 -12.21 -4.98 19.09
N SER A 371 -12.63 -4.67 20.31
CA SER A 371 -13.62 -3.61 20.58
C SER A 371 -13.18 -2.25 20.04
N ILE A 372 -11.90 -1.89 20.22
CA ILE A 372 -11.34 -0.66 19.66
C ILE A 372 -11.37 -0.74 18.12
N MET A 373 -10.95 -1.85 17.53
CA MET A 373 -10.91 -2.03 16.08
C MET A 373 -12.29 -1.93 15.46
N ILE A 374 -13.31 -2.56 16.04
CA ILE A 374 -14.71 -2.46 15.58
C ILE A 374 -15.15 -0.99 15.54
N SER A 375 -14.85 -0.22 16.59
CA SER A 375 -15.22 1.20 16.67
C SER A 375 -14.49 2.09 15.66
N ARG A 376 -13.34 1.64 15.15
CA ARG A 376 -12.48 2.37 14.22
C ARG A 376 -12.52 1.85 12.78
N ARG A 377 -13.09 0.67 12.58
CA ARG A 377 -13.08 -0.04 11.29
C ARG A 377 -13.60 0.80 10.14
N TRP A 378 -14.73 1.46 10.33
CA TRP A 378 -15.32 2.33 9.32
C TRP A 378 -14.33 3.42 8.85
N LEU A 379 -13.67 4.09 9.80
CA LEU A 379 -12.69 5.14 9.49
C LEU A 379 -11.44 4.57 8.79
N HIS A 380 -10.93 3.43 9.27
CA HIS A 380 -9.79 2.77 8.64
C HIS A 380 -10.14 2.36 7.20
N THR A 381 -11.35 1.85 6.98
CA THR A 381 -11.85 1.51 5.64
C THR A 381 -11.94 2.77 4.76
N LEU A 382 -12.48 3.87 5.27
CA LEU A 382 -12.58 5.13 4.52
C LEU A 382 -11.20 5.60 4.02
N VAL A 383 -10.20 5.72 4.90
CA VAL A 383 -8.88 6.21 4.49
C VAL A 383 -8.15 5.23 3.56
N ALA A 384 -8.37 3.93 3.73
CA ALA A 384 -7.81 2.90 2.84
C ALA A 384 -8.45 2.93 1.45
N GLU A 385 -9.77 3.11 1.35
CA GLU A 385 -10.47 3.21 0.07
C GLU A 385 -10.12 4.51 -0.68
N ILE A 386 -9.91 5.64 0.03
CA ILE A 386 -9.35 6.86 -0.58
C ILE A 386 -7.98 6.58 -1.20
N SER A 387 -7.11 5.86 -0.49
CA SER A 387 -5.80 5.48 -1.01
C SER A 387 -5.90 4.52 -2.20
N MET A 388 -6.89 3.63 -2.23
CA MET A 388 -7.12 2.74 -3.37
C MET A 388 -7.64 3.50 -4.60
N ILE A 389 -8.47 4.53 -4.42
CA ILE A 389 -8.88 5.45 -5.50
C ILE A 389 -7.67 6.25 -6.02
N ALA A 390 -6.77 6.68 -5.12
CA ALA A 390 -5.52 7.33 -5.51
C ALA A 390 -4.65 6.44 -6.40
N MET A 391 -4.57 5.11 -6.13
CA MET A 391 -3.92 4.17 -7.04
C MET A 391 -4.59 4.14 -8.42
N GLY A 392 -5.91 4.26 -8.49
CA GLY A 392 -6.64 4.42 -9.76
C GLY A 392 -6.26 5.71 -10.50
N ARG A 393 -6.04 6.83 -9.78
CA ARG A 393 -5.54 8.09 -10.36
C ARG A 393 -4.11 7.95 -10.90
N GLU A 394 -3.24 7.21 -10.20
CA GLU A 394 -1.90 6.86 -10.72
C GLU A 394 -2.01 6.10 -12.05
N MET A 395 -2.89 5.09 -12.12
CA MET A 395 -3.11 4.32 -13.35
C MET A 395 -3.59 5.21 -14.49
N LEU A 396 -4.55 6.11 -14.25
CA LEU A 396 -5.07 7.03 -15.25
C LEU A 396 -3.98 8.01 -15.75
N TYR A 397 -3.14 8.51 -14.86
CA TYR A 397 -2.03 9.41 -15.20
C TYR A 397 -1.05 8.76 -16.17
N HIS A 398 -0.64 7.52 -15.91
CA HIS A 398 0.29 6.79 -16.78
C HIS A 398 -0.33 6.44 -18.14
N GLN A 399 -1.60 6.01 -18.19
CA GLN A 399 -2.31 5.77 -19.45
C GLN A 399 -2.36 7.01 -20.35
N SER A 400 -2.55 8.19 -19.74
CA SER A 400 -2.59 9.45 -20.48
C SER A 400 -1.23 9.87 -21.00
N SER A 401 -0.16 9.53 -20.28
CA SER A 401 1.23 9.84 -20.65
C SER A 401 1.72 8.95 -21.80
N ASP A 402 1.37 7.66 -21.80
CA ASP A 402 1.72 6.71 -22.87
C ASP A 402 0.97 7.01 -24.18
N SER A 403 -0.22 7.63 -24.10
CA SER A 403 -1.01 8.02 -25.27
C SER A 403 -0.49 9.30 -25.96
N ALA A 404 0.44 10.01 -25.32
CA ALA A 404 0.99 11.28 -25.79
C ALA A 404 2.39 11.12 -26.44
N LEU A 405 2.96 9.91 -26.43
CA LEU A 405 4.20 9.52 -27.11
C LEU A 405 3.89 8.71 -28.36
#